data_75cd46d9377c1c0edaa1ceb71a2b9b20
#
_entry.id   75cd46d9377c1c0edaa1ceb71a2b9b20
#
_cell.length_a   1.000
_cell.length_b   1.000
_cell.length_c   1.000
_cell.angle_alpha   90.00
_cell.angle_beta   90.00
_cell.angle_gamma   90.00
#
_symmetry.space_group_name_H-M   'P 1'
#
loop_
_entity.id
_entity.type
_entity.pdbx_description
1 polymer ?
#
loop_
_entity_poly.entity_id
_entity_poly.type
_entity_poly.pdbx_seq_one_letter_code
_entity_poly.pdbx_strand_id
1 'polypeptide(L)'
;GLANKICIPSATKVCCNFPETVKSLPADKAVLTGTPIRQELLNGSKEAAREFCGFTDDKPVLMVIGGSLGAASVNENIRKILPELLKEFQVIHLCGKGKMDESLKDTKGYVQYEYIKQELADLFALSDIVISRAGANAICELNALKKPNLLIPLSANASRGDQILNARSFERQGFSMVLEEEEITESTLLNAI
;
A
#
# COMPACT_ATOMS: atom_id res chain seq x y z
N GLY A 1 3.90 -7.45 20.71
CA GLY A 1 3.07 -6.85 21.76
C GLY A 1 2.90 -7.75 22.98
N LEU A 2 2.27 -7.26 24.07
CA LEU A 2 2.08 -8.02 25.32
C LEU A 2 1.36 -9.34 25.10
N ALA A 3 0.29 -9.35 24.31
CA ALA A 3 -0.47 -10.55 23.98
C ALA A 3 0.42 -11.65 23.39
N ASN A 4 1.28 -11.30 22.43
CA ASN A 4 2.20 -12.27 21.84
C ASN A 4 3.15 -12.85 22.89
N LYS A 5 3.72 -11.99 23.78
CA LYS A 5 4.63 -12.46 24.84
C LYS A 5 3.95 -13.45 25.78
N ILE A 6 2.66 -13.29 26.07
CA ILE A 6 1.89 -14.22 26.89
C ILE A 6 1.62 -15.54 26.17
N CYS A 7 1.35 -15.50 24.86
CA CYS A 7 1.00 -16.70 24.07
C CYS A 7 2.23 -17.55 23.66
N ILE A 8 3.41 -16.94 23.45
CA ILE A 8 4.61 -17.64 22.98
C ILE A 8 4.99 -18.87 23.83
N PRO A 9 4.99 -18.84 25.18
CA PRO A 9 5.31 -20.01 25.99
C PRO A 9 4.44 -21.23 25.70
N SER A 10 3.14 -21.01 25.46
CA SER A 10 2.15 -22.08 25.21
C SER A 10 2.06 -22.50 23.74
N ALA A 11 2.68 -21.75 22.82
CA ALA A 11 2.65 -22.05 21.40
C ALA A 11 3.61 -23.20 21.03
N THR A 12 3.19 -24.13 20.20
CA THR A 12 4.05 -25.15 19.59
C THR A 12 4.96 -24.51 18.53
N LYS A 13 4.41 -23.65 17.69
CA LYS A 13 5.12 -22.86 16.68
C LYS A 13 4.58 -21.42 16.65
N VAL A 14 5.45 -20.48 16.27
CA VAL A 14 5.10 -19.06 16.09
C VAL A 14 5.43 -18.68 14.65
N CYS A 15 4.40 -18.48 13.85
CA CYS A 15 4.53 -18.05 12.46
C CYS A 15 4.85 -16.55 12.41
N CYS A 16 5.85 -16.18 11.63
CA CYS A 16 6.35 -14.82 11.50
C CYS A 16 6.23 -14.31 10.07
N ASN A 17 5.86 -13.06 9.92
CA ASN A 17 5.77 -12.39 8.62
C ASN A 17 7.12 -11.82 8.17
N PHE A 18 8.00 -11.49 9.11
CA PHE A 18 9.26 -10.80 8.86
C PHE A 18 10.46 -11.58 9.40
N PRO A 19 11.60 -11.62 8.66
CA PRO A 19 12.82 -12.30 9.10
C PRO A 19 13.35 -11.77 10.42
N GLU A 20 13.21 -10.47 10.67
CA GLU A 20 13.65 -9.82 11.90
C GLU A 20 12.90 -10.33 13.13
N THR A 21 11.62 -10.68 12.96
CA THR A 21 10.79 -11.22 14.06
C THR A 21 11.29 -12.59 14.48
N VAL A 22 11.75 -13.43 13.55
CA VAL A 22 12.30 -14.76 13.83
C VAL A 22 13.46 -14.68 14.80
N LYS A 23 14.36 -13.69 14.62
CA LYS A 23 15.55 -13.48 15.47
C LYS A 23 15.23 -13.15 16.92
N SER A 24 14.01 -12.65 17.19
CA SER A 24 13.56 -12.22 18.52
C SER A 24 12.77 -13.30 19.28
N LEU A 25 12.63 -14.48 18.71
CA LEU A 25 11.83 -15.59 19.24
C LEU A 25 12.68 -16.81 19.57
N PRO A 26 12.19 -17.74 20.41
CA PRO A 26 12.87 -19.04 20.63
C PRO A 26 13.04 -19.77 19.28
N ALA A 27 14.27 -20.20 19.00
CA ALA A 27 14.64 -20.79 17.71
C ALA A 27 13.85 -22.06 17.37
N ASP A 28 13.50 -22.85 18.38
CA ASP A 28 12.71 -24.07 18.24
C ASP A 28 11.22 -23.81 17.90
N LYS A 29 10.72 -22.58 18.14
CA LYS A 29 9.34 -22.21 17.92
C LYS A 29 9.14 -21.32 16.70
N ALA A 30 10.10 -20.49 16.34
CA ALA A 30 9.97 -19.50 15.27
C ALA A 30 9.97 -20.14 13.87
N VAL A 31 9.01 -19.76 13.03
CA VAL A 31 8.91 -20.18 11.63
C VAL A 31 8.58 -18.96 10.75
N LEU A 32 9.41 -18.68 9.77
CA LEU A 32 9.11 -17.64 8.77
C LEU A 32 8.14 -18.22 7.74
N THR A 33 6.89 -17.78 7.80
CA THR A 33 5.82 -18.25 6.91
C THR A 33 5.32 -17.18 5.94
N GLY A 34 5.61 -15.92 6.24
CA GLY A 34 4.90 -14.80 5.61
C GLY A 34 3.47 -14.68 6.13
N THR A 35 2.70 -13.81 5.49
CA THR A 35 1.27 -13.55 5.77
C THR A 35 0.40 -14.36 4.79
N PRO A 36 -0.69 -14.99 5.23
CA PRO A 36 -1.70 -15.53 4.33
C PRO A 36 -2.25 -14.45 3.39
N ILE A 37 -2.21 -14.69 2.10
CA ILE A 37 -2.68 -13.75 1.07
C ILE A 37 -4.08 -14.15 0.64
N ARG A 38 -4.96 -13.16 0.48
CA ARG A 38 -6.31 -13.34 -0.05
C ARG A 38 -6.23 -13.79 -1.51
N GLN A 39 -6.70 -15.00 -1.79
CA GLN A 39 -6.57 -15.61 -3.13
C GLN A 39 -7.34 -14.83 -4.20
N GLU A 40 -8.46 -14.19 -3.81
CA GLU A 40 -9.24 -13.34 -4.73
C GLU A 40 -8.42 -12.20 -5.33
N LEU A 41 -7.42 -11.67 -4.62
CA LEU A 41 -6.58 -10.58 -5.13
C LEU A 41 -5.69 -10.98 -6.31
N LEU A 42 -5.41 -12.28 -6.46
CA LEU A 42 -4.54 -12.80 -7.52
C LEU A 42 -5.24 -12.98 -8.87
N ASN A 43 -6.57 -12.84 -8.92
CA ASN A 43 -7.39 -13.17 -10.07
C ASN A 43 -8.13 -11.95 -10.66
N GLY A 44 -7.54 -10.76 -10.59
CA GLY A 44 -8.14 -9.55 -11.14
C GLY A 44 -8.03 -9.43 -12.66
N SER A 45 -9.00 -8.74 -13.29
CA SER A 45 -9.04 -8.39 -14.71
C SER A 45 -8.66 -6.93 -14.94
N LYS A 46 -7.64 -6.68 -15.75
CA LYS A 46 -7.25 -5.34 -16.19
C LYS A 46 -8.36 -4.65 -17.00
N GLU A 47 -9.02 -5.41 -17.85
CA GLU A 47 -10.07 -4.95 -18.75
C GLU A 47 -11.27 -4.45 -17.92
N ALA A 48 -11.72 -5.28 -16.96
CA ALA A 48 -12.82 -4.91 -16.08
C ALA A 48 -12.50 -3.63 -15.26
N ALA A 49 -11.27 -3.52 -14.73
CA ALA A 49 -10.85 -2.33 -14.01
C ALA A 49 -10.79 -1.09 -14.91
N ARG A 50 -10.29 -1.22 -16.14
CA ARG A 50 -10.22 -0.11 -17.11
C ARG A 50 -11.61 0.42 -17.44
N GLU A 51 -12.56 -0.48 -17.68
CA GLU A 51 -13.98 -0.14 -17.90
C GLU A 51 -14.58 0.54 -16.64
N PHE A 52 -14.38 -0.06 -15.47
CA PHE A 52 -14.86 0.47 -14.18
C PHE A 52 -14.35 1.88 -13.88
N CYS A 53 -13.07 2.15 -14.17
CA CYS A 53 -12.47 3.48 -14.00
C CYS A 53 -12.79 4.47 -15.15
N GLY A 54 -13.34 4.00 -16.27
CA GLY A 54 -13.56 4.82 -17.45
C GLY A 54 -12.26 5.30 -18.13
N PHE A 55 -11.17 4.53 -18.00
CA PHE A 55 -9.88 4.88 -18.58
C PHE A 55 -9.80 4.48 -20.05
N THR A 56 -9.51 5.44 -20.91
CA THR A 56 -9.57 5.29 -22.38
C THR A 56 -8.22 5.42 -23.09
N ASP A 57 -7.19 5.93 -22.41
CA ASP A 57 -5.85 6.01 -22.99
C ASP A 57 -4.89 4.94 -22.41
N ASP A 58 -3.70 4.81 -23.02
CA ASP A 58 -2.76 3.73 -22.71
C ASP A 58 -1.67 4.12 -21.70
N LYS A 59 -1.85 5.24 -21.00
CA LYS A 59 -0.90 5.63 -19.96
C LYS A 59 -0.83 4.59 -18.86
N PRO A 60 0.35 4.40 -18.24
CA PRO A 60 0.47 3.56 -17.06
C PRO A 60 -0.45 4.05 -15.93
N VAL A 61 -0.83 3.13 -15.07
CA VAL A 61 -1.79 3.39 -13.98
C VAL A 61 -1.08 3.41 -12.63
N LEU A 62 -1.15 4.54 -11.97
CA LEU A 62 -0.72 4.73 -10.59
C LEU A 62 -1.92 4.55 -9.64
N MET A 63 -1.80 3.62 -8.71
CA MET A 63 -2.80 3.44 -7.65
C MET A 63 -2.30 3.99 -6.33
N VAL A 64 -3.12 4.76 -5.64
CA VAL A 64 -2.84 5.29 -4.30
C VAL A 64 -3.82 4.67 -3.30
N ILE A 65 -3.31 4.02 -2.25
CA ILE A 65 -4.12 3.36 -1.23
C ILE A 65 -3.63 3.68 0.20
N GLY A 66 -4.42 4.45 0.92
CA GLY A 66 -4.10 4.89 2.29
C GLY A 66 -4.57 3.95 3.40
N GLY A 67 -5.16 2.79 3.04
CA GLY A 67 -5.83 1.89 3.99
C GLY A 67 -7.29 2.32 4.25
N SER A 68 -8.02 1.52 5.07
CA SER A 68 -9.47 1.68 5.28
C SER A 68 -9.90 3.03 5.86
N LEU A 69 -9.06 3.63 6.68
CA LEU A 69 -9.31 4.97 7.25
C LEU A 69 -8.80 6.10 6.34
N GLY A 70 -8.07 5.76 5.27
CA GLY A 70 -7.38 6.69 4.40
C GLY A 70 -6.25 7.43 5.13
N ALA A 71 -5.36 8.03 4.36
CA ALA A 71 -4.22 8.79 4.86
C ALA A 71 -4.35 10.25 4.40
N ALA A 72 -4.86 11.13 5.27
CA ALA A 72 -5.13 12.53 4.91
C ALA A 72 -3.87 13.21 4.34
N SER A 73 -2.73 13.06 5.00
CA SER A 73 -1.46 13.63 4.54
C SER A 73 -1.04 13.11 3.17
N VAL A 74 -1.15 11.80 2.92
CA VAL A 74 -0.86 11.23 1.59
C VAL A 74 -1.82 11.77 0.55
N ASN A 75 -3.14 11.77 0.85
CA ASN A 75 -4.15 12.28 -0.07
C ASN A 75 -3.87 13.73 -0.49
N GLU A 76 -3.55 14.59 0.49
CA GLU A 76 -3.26 16.01 0.23
C GLU A 76 -2.02 16.18 -0.67
N ASN A 77 -0.93 15.45 -0.36
CA ASN A 77 0.29 15.56 -1.14
C ASN A 77 0.14 14.99 -2.55
N ILE A 78 -0.58 13.88 -2.74
CA ILE A 78 -0.92 13.37 -4.07
C ILE A 78 -1.74 14.38 -4.88
N ARG A 79 -2.72 15.04 -4.26
CA ARG A 79 -3.54 16.05 -4.96
C ARG A 79 -2.74 17.28 -5.37
N LYS A 80 -1.75 17.71 -4.59
CA LYS A 80 -0.85 18.81 -4.97
C LYS A 80 -0.07 18.53 -6.25
N ILE A 81 0.42 17.30 -6.40
CA ILE A 81 1.20 16.88 -7.57
C ILE A 81 0.36 16.25 -8.68
N LEU A 82 -0.96 16.16 -8.50
CA LEU A 82 -1.86 15.50 -9.46
C LEU A 82 -1.74 16.04 -10.88
N PRO A 83 -1.63 17.37 -11.12
CA PRO A 83 -1.44 17.89 -12.47
C PRO A 83 -0.19 17.36 -13.17
N GLU A 84 0.89 17.14 -12.43
CA GLU A 84 2.14 16.58 -12.96
C GLU A 84 1.98 15.06 -13.20
N LEU A 85 1.39 14.34 -12.25
CA LEU A 85 1.14 12.91 -12.39
C LEU A 85 0.28 12.59 -13.62
N LEU A 86 -0.74 13.39 -13.89
CA LEU A 86 -1.65 13.15 -15.02
C LEU A 86 -1.01 13.41 -16.40
N LYS A 87 0.19 13.97 -16.47
CA LYS A 87 0.95 14.03 -17.72
C LYS A 87 1.42 12.65 -18.16
N GLU A 88 1.83 11.80 -17.21
CA GLU A 88 2.45 10.49 -17.44
C GLU A 88 1.57 9.30 -17.06
N PHE A 89 0.63 9.47 -16.11
CA PHE A 89 -0.16 8.40 -15.53
C PHE A 89 -1.67 8.67 -15.64
N GLN A 90 -2.45 7.60 -15.56
CA GLN A 90 -3.81 7.62 -15.03
C GLN A 90 -3.75 7.26 -13.54
N VAL A 91 -4.61 7.86 -12.72
CA VAL A 91 -4.50 7.73 -11.25
C VAL A 91 -5.79 7.19 -10.64
N ILE A 92 -5.67 6.08 -9.91
CA ILE A 92 -6.72 5.51 -9.06
C ILE A 92 -6.40 5.88 -7.61
N HIS A 93 -7.31 6.57 -6.93
CA HIS A 93 -7.06 7.05 -5.57
C HIS A 93 -8.10 6.53 -4.59
N LEU A 94 -7.72 5.58 -3.74
CA LEU A 94 -8.54 5.09 -2.63
C LEU A 94 -8.33 6.00 -1.41
N CYS A 95 -9.16 7.04 -1.32
CA CYS A 95 -8.98 8.15 -0.38
C CYS A 95 -9.33 7.81 1.07
N GLY A 96 -10.17 6.79 1.29
CA GLY A 96 -10.80 6.52 2.58
C GLY A 96 -12.11 7.29 2.79
N LYS A 97 -12.92 6.77 3.71
CA LYS A 97 -14.29 7.27 3.96
C LYS A 97 -14.32 8.76 4.29
N GLY A 98 -15.18 9.50 3.61
CA GLY A 98 -15.37 10.95 3.78
C GLY A 98 -14.19 11.82 3.34
N LYS A 99 -13.27 11.29 2.50
CA LYS A 99 -12.04 12.00 2.09
C LYS A 99 -11.91 12.20 0.58
N MET A 100 -12.96 11.97 -0.16
CA MET A 100 -13.01 12.38 -1.57
C MET A 100 -12.99 13.89 -1.68
N ASP A 101 -12.44 14.39 -2.77
CA ASP A 101 -12.47 15.81 -3.14
C ASP A 101 -13.41 16.01 -4.31
N GLU A 102 -14.59 16.55 -4.04
CA GLU A 102 -15.63 16.74 -5.05
C GLU A 102 -15.20 17.68 -6.18
N SER A 103 -14.26 18.60 -5.93
CA SER A 103 -13.74 19.51 -6.95
C SER A 103 -12.93 18.79 -8.04
N LEU A 104 -12.45 17.57 -7.76
CA LEU A 104 -11.64 16.77 -8.66
C LEU A 104 -12.41 15.62 -9.32
N LYS A 105 -13.74 15.55 -9.12
CA LYS A 105 -14.58 14.44 -9.57
C LYS A 105 -14.53 14.19 -11.08
N ASP A 106 -14.51 15.26 -11.87
CA ASP A 106 -14.54 15.20 -13.33
C ASP A 106 -13.14 15.37 -13.97
N THR A 107 -12.08 15.17 -13.18
CA THR A 107 -10.70 15.29 -13.68
C THR A 107 -10.36 14.09 -14.57
N LYS A 108 -10.10 14.35 -15.86
CA LYS A 108 -9.76 13.30 -16.83
C LYS A 108 -8.51 12.54 -16.40
N GLY A 109 -8.59 11.21 -16.39
CA GLY A 109 -7.48 10.33 -16.00
C GLY A 109 -7.31 10.16 -14.48
N TYR A 110 -8.22 10.72 -13.69
CA TYR A 110 -8.21 10.59 -12.22
C TYR A 110 -9.55 10.09 -11.70
N VAL A 111 -9.54 9.02 -10.93
CA VAL A 111 -10.72 8.49 -10.26
C VAL A 111 -10.48 8.35 -8.76
N GLN A 112 -11.49 8.72 -7.99
CA GLN A 112 -11.45 8.64 -6.53
C GLN A 112 -12.52 7.67 -6.03
N TYR A 113 -12.16 6.89 -5.00
CA TYR A 113 -13.10 6.04 -4.29
C TYR A 113 -12.85 6.15 -2.78
N GLU A 114 -13.91 6.18 -1.99
CA GLU A 114 -13.76 6.10 -0.53
C GLU A 114 -13.28 4.73 -0.09
N TYR A 115 -13.89 3.71 -0.67
CA TYR A 115 -13.60 2.32 -0.36
C TYR A 115 -14.02 1.41 -1.52
N ILE A 116 -13.17 0.43 -1.84
CA ILE A 116 -13.42 -0.58 -2.86
C ILE A 116 -13.27 -1.96 -2.21
N LYS A 117 -14.13 -2.89 -2.56
CA LYS A 117 -14.09 -4.26 -2.05
C LYS A 117 -14.12 -5.29 -3.16
N GLN A 118 -15.13 -5.27 -4.02
CA GLN A 118 -15.31 -6.27 -5.07
C GLN A 118 -14.31 -6.10 -6.21
N GLU A 119 -14.11 -4.88 -6.66
CA GLU A 119 -13.25 -4.51 -7.79
C GLU A 119 -11.76 -4.36 -7.40
N LEU A 120 -11.42 -4.55 -6.12
CA LEU A 120 -10.05 -4.31 -5.63
C LEU A 120 -8.99 -5.17 -6.35
N ALA A 121 -9.33 -6.44 -6.64
CA ALA A 121 -8.45 -7.33 -7.37
C ALA A 121 -8.19 -6.82 -8.80
N ASP A 122 -9.23 -6.34 -9.47
CA ASP A 122 -9.16 -5.80 -10.82
C ASP A 122 -8.34 -4.51 -10.84
N LEU A 123 -8.55 -3.62 -9.87
CA LEU A 123 -7.77 -2.39 -9.73
C LEU A 123 -6.28 -2.69 -9.50
N PHE A 124 -5.96 -3.67 -8.66
CA PHE A 124 -4.57 -4.13 -8.52
C PHE A 124 -4.03 -4.73 -9.83
N ALA A 125 -4.82 -5.52 -10.54
CA ALA A 125 -4.39 -6.08 -11.83
C ALA A 125 -4.03 -4.95 -12.81
N LEU A 126 -4.86 -3.90 -12.90
CA LEU A 126 -4.65 -2.76 -13.79
C LEU A 126 -3.45 -1.90 -13.39
N SER A 127 -3.18 -1.74 -12.10
CA SER A 127 -2.15 -0.82 -11.60
C SER A 127 -0.74 -1.27 -11.98
N ASP A 128 0.08 -0.37 -12.48
CA ASP A 128 1.50 -0.59 -12.78
C ASP A 128 2.39 -0.25 -11.60
N ILE A 129 2.05 0.79 -10.85
CA ILE A 129 2.75 1.24 -9.62
C ILE A 129 1.71 1.48 -8.52
N VAL A 130 2.08 1.18 -7.27
CA VAL A 130 1.19 1.41 -6.11
C VAL A 130 1.89 2.24 -5.05
N ILE A 131 1.25 3.33 -4.62
CA ILE A 131 1.64 4.07 -3.41
C ILE A 131 0.76 3.59 -2.26
N SER A 132 1.39 3.14 -1.17
CA SER A 132 0.66 2.55 -0.05
C SER A 132 1.25 2.92 1.32
N ARG A 133 0.41 2.83 2.35
CA ARG A 133 0.90 2.71 3.72
C ARG A 133 1.58 1.35 3.95
N ALA A 134 2.48 1.27 4.93
CA ALA A 134 3.27 0.05 5.20
C ALA A 134 2.65 -0.86 6.27
N GLY A 135 1.34 -1.06 6.22
CA GLY A 135 0.67 -2.09 7.05
C GLY A 135 1.11 -3.50 6.65
N ALA A 136 1.34 -4.39 7.62
CA ALA A 136 1.92 -5.71 7.35
C ALA A 136 1.16 -6.54 6.30
N ASN A 137 -0.18 -6.51 6.30
CA ASN A 137 -0.97 -7.23 5.31
C ASN A 137 -0.84 -6.59 3.92
N ALA A 138 -0.97 -5.25 3.85
CA ALA A 138 -0.91 -4.52 2.58
C ALA A 138 0.41 -4.76 1.84
N ILE A 139 1.55 -4.65 2.52
CA ILE A 139 2.86 -4.85 1.88
C ILE A 139 3.09 -6.30 1.45
N CYS A 140 2.57 -7.28 2.20
CA CYS A 140 2.64 -8.68 1.81
C CYS A 140 1.74 -8.97 0.60
N GLU A 141 0.57 -8.35 0.52
CA GLU A 141 -0.32 -8.44 -0.65
C GLU A 141 0.34 -7.82 -1.90
N LEU A 142 0.93 -6.62 -1.78
CA LEU A 142 1.65 -5.96 -2.88
C LEU A 142 2.82 -6.82 -3.39
N ASN A 143 3.56 -7.43 -2.48
CA ASN A 143 4.66 -8.34 -2.85
C ASN A 143 4.16 -9.61 -3.56
N ALA A 144 3.09 -10.23 -3.06
CA ALA A 144 2.49 -11.40 -3.69
C ALA A 144 1.94 -11.08 -5.11
N LEU A 145 1.41 -9.87 -5.30
CA LEU A 145 0.96 -9.33 -6.57
C LEU A 145 2.11 -8.86 -7.48
N LYS A 146 3.35 -8.89 -6.99
CA LYS A 146 4.55 -8.41 -7.69
C LYS A 146 4.41 -6.97 -8.19
N LYS A 147 3.76 -6.11 -7.40
CA LYS A 147 3.54 -4.71 -7.76
C LYS A 147 4.72 -3.85 -7.35
N PRO A 148 5.38 -3.14 -8.28
CA PRO A 148 6.26 -2.04 -7.94
C PRO A 148 5.54 -1.09 -6.99
N ASN A 149 6.19 -0.70 -5.89
CA ASN A 149 5.49 0.11 -4.91
C ASN A 149 6.39 1.08 -4.17
N LEU A 150 5.79 2.24 -3.84
CA LEU A 150 6.33 3.24 -2.92
C LEU A 150 5.56 3.15 -1.61
N LEU A 151 6.26 2.84 -0.53
CA LEU A 151 5.69 2.79 0.81
C LEU A 151 5.88 4.13 1.52
N ILE A 152 4.77 4.67 2.00
CA ILE A 152 4.75 5.85 2.87
C ILE A 152 4.28 5.38 4.25
N PRO A 153 5.19 4.95 5.13
CA PRO A 153 4.82 4.45 6.45
C PRO A 153 4.16 5.55 7.29
N LEU A 154 3.26 5.14 8.19
CA LEU A 154 2.69 6.07 9.16
C LEU A 154 3.80 6.55 10.10
N SER A 155 3.86 7.86 10.33
CA SER A 155 4.83 8.53 11.19
C SER A 155 4.94 7.87 12.57
N ALA A 156 6.14 7.86 13.13
CA ALA A 156 6.38 7.39 14.50
C ALA A 156 5.60 8.20 15.55
N ASN A 157 5.30 9.47 15.25
CA ASN A 157 4.48 10.33 16.10
C ASN A 157 3.00 9.95 16.13
N ALA A 158 2.51 9.32 15.06
CA ALA A 158 1.12 8.89 14.90
C ALA A 158 0.92 7.39 15.16
N SER A 159 2.01 6.62 15.37
CA SER A 159 1.98 5.17 15.53
C SER A 159 3.03 4.68 16.53
N ARG A 160 3.14 3.37 16.69
CA ARG A 160 4.21 2.72 17.48
C ARG A 160 5.49 2.46 16.66
N GLY A 161 5.57 2.99 15.43
CA GLY A 161 6.69 2.79 14.52
C GLY A 161 6.72 1.42 13.81
N ASP A 162 5.68 0.61 13.98
CA ASP A 162 5.59 -0.71 13.35
C ASP A 162 5.57 -0.63 11.82
N GLN A 163 4.90 0.37 11.23
CA GLN A 163 4.89 0.57 9.79
C GLN A 163 6.26 0.97 9.24
N ILE A 164 7.03 1.78 9.96
CA ILE A 164 8.40 2.14 9.58
C ILE A 164 9.28 0.89 9.55
N LEU A 165 9.21 0.05 10.58
CA LEU A 165 9.95 -1.21 10.63
C LEU A 165 9.59 -2.16 9.49
N ASN A 166 8.29 -2.27 9.17
CA ASN A 166 7.79 -3.06 8.05
C ASN A 166 8.35 -2.53 6.71
N ALA A 167 8.22 -1.23 6.45
CA ALA A 167 8.71 -0.58 5.23
C ALA A 167 10.21 -0.81 5.05
N ARG A 168 11.01 -0.54 6.08
CA ARG A 168 12.46 -0.73 6.05
C ARG A 168 12.88 -2.19 5.87
N SER A 169 12.09 -3.16 6.36
CA SER A 169 12.32 -4.58 6.08
C SER A 169 12.17 -4.91 4.60
N PHE A 170 11.12 -4.40 3.94
CA PHE A 170 10.87 -4.64 2.52
C PHE A 170 11.84 -3.86 1.61
N GLU A 171 12.23 -2.66 2.01
CA GLU A 171 13.26 -1.86 1.32
C GLU A 171 14.61 -2.59 1.30
N ARG A 172 15.08 -3.09 2.46
CA ARG A 172 16.34 -3.88 2.53
C ARG A 172 16.33 -5.14 1.70
N GLN A 173 15.15 -5.72 1.45
CA GLN A 173 14.98 -6.89 0.60
C GLN A 173 14.83 -6.54 -0.90
N GLY A 174 14.77 -5.26 -1.23
CA GLY A 174 14.62 -4.78 -2.61
C GLY A 174 13.19 -4.91 -3.17
N PHE A 175 12.18 -5.08 -2.29
CA PHE A 175 10.79 -5.25 -2.71
C PHE A 175 10.02 -3.94 -2.84
N SER A 176 10.49 -2.87 -2.18
CA SER A 176 9.78 -1.60 -2.11
C SER A 176 10.75 -0.43 -2.07
N MET A 177 10.32 0.70 -2.59
CA MET A 177 10.90 2.00 -2.26
C MET A 177 10.17 2.57 -1.03
N VAL A 178 10.85 3.39 -0.25
CA VAL A 178 10.30 3.99 0.98
C VAL A 178 10.55 5.49 0.97
N LEU A 179 9.49 6.25 1.24
CA LEU A 179 9.54 7.69 1.52
C LEU A 179 8.85 7.94 2.87
N GLU A 180 9.58 8.43 3.85
CA GLU A 180 8.99 8.72 5.16
C GLU A 180 8.04 9.91 5.09
N GLU A 181 6.97 9.89 5.88
CA GLU A 181 5.90 10.89 5.80
C GLU A 181 6.42 12.31 6.05
N GLU A 182 7.43 12.43 6.91
CA GLU A 182 8.09 13.69 7.26
C GLU A 182 8.98 14.25 6.14
N GLU A 183 9.37 13.41 5.19
CA GLU A 183 10.24 13.78 4.05
C GLU A 183 9.43 14.15 2.80
N ILE A 184 8.10 14.06 2.86
CA ILE A 184 7.25 14.34 1.70
C ILE A 184 7.27 15.83 1.38
N THR A 185 7.75 16.13 0.18
CA THR A 185 7.56 17.37 -0.56
C THR A 185 7.05 17.03 -1.96
N GLU A 186 6.57 17.99 -2.71
CA GLU A 186 6.17 17.77 -4.12
C GLU A 186 7.33 17.16 -4.92
N SER A 187 8.55 17.68 -4.73
CA SER A 187 9.75 17.20 -5.43
C SER A 187 10.15 15.79 -5.01
N THR A 188 10.21 15.49 -3.70
CA THR A 188 10.61 14.15 -3.23
C THR A 188 9.61 13.09 -3.64
N LEU A 189 8.31 13.43 -3.63
CA LEU A 189 7.26 12.51 -4.02
C LEU A 189 7.28 12.23 -5.54
N LEU A 190 7.41 13.27 -6.37
CA LEU A 190 7.55 13.11 -7.83
C LEU A 190 8.80 12.33 -8.24
N ASN A 191 9.92 12.55 -7.54
CA ASN A 191 11.16 11.82 -7.84
C ASN A 191 11.13 10.35 -7.40
N ALA A 192 10.25 9.99 -6.49
CA ALA A 192 10.10 8.62 -5.99
C ALA A 192 9.11 7.77 -6.80
N ILE A 193 8.32 8.39 -7.68
CA ILE A 193 7.36 7.75 -8.59
C ILE A 193 7.99 7.56 -9.96
#